data_d3dd407455ff23749d490216a9e5185b
#
_entry.id   d3dd407455ff23749d490216a9e5185b
#
_cell.length_a   1.000
_cell.length_b   1.000
_cell.length_c   1.000
_cell.angle_alpha   90.00
_cell.angle_beta   90.00
_cell.angle_gamma   90.00
#
_symmetry.space_group_name_H-M   'P 1'
#
loop_
_entity.id
_entity.type
_entity.pdbx_description
1 polymer ?
#
loop_
_entity_poly.entity_id
_entity_poly.type
_entity_poly.pdbx_seq_one_letter_code
_entity_poly.pdbx_strand_id
1 'polypeptide(L)'
;MTHAIADSRVPALLDFLSSSPTPWHATASMAQRLEQAGYRRLSETSSWQLAPGERAYVTRNDSSLIAFQLPKGDTSLSSLRMIGAHTDSPCLRLKPNPAQASQGWLTLGVETYGGVLLSTWFDRDLGLAGRVQVRHADGRRETLLLTVMRPFACVPSLAIHLDRDVNSGRAINAQTQMSAVVMQLGEEAGTPAEAFNTLLIELIEEQHGVRVADVVDFELGLYDLQPAAQSGLKGELITSARLDNLLSCFVGLEALLEADGSQGALFVTTDHEEVGSASACGAQGPFLADVLKRINHYVGLDSEEGYQCLVQRSLMISCDNAHAVHPNFADKHDAGHGPKLN
;
A
#
# COMPACT_ATOMS: atom_id res chain seq x y z
N MET A 1 1.74 -20.59 29.84
CA MET A 1 1.58 -19.15 30.17
C MET A 1 2.21 -18.31 29.05
N THR A 2 1.65 -18.31 27.86
CA THR A 2 2.19 -17.60 26.68
C THR A 2 1.11 -16.88 25.87
N HIS A 3 -0.08 -16.65 26.43
CA HIS A 3 -1.21 -16.06 25.71
C HIS A 3 -1.43 -14.55 25.94
N ALA A 4 -0.69 -13.88 26.83
CA ALA A 4 -0.99 -12.49 27.20
C ALA A 4 -0.25 -11.42 26.36
N ILE A 5 0.79 -11.76 25.60
CA ILE A 5 1.59 -10.78 24.86
C ILE A 5 1.13 -10.67 23.38
N ALA A 6 0.50 -11.71 22.85
CA ALA A 6 -0.04 -11.69 21.48
C ALA A 6 -1.25 -10.76 21.31
N ASP A 7 -1.90 -10.37 22.37
CA ASP A 7 -3.23 -9.76 22.35
C ASP A 7 -3.22 -8.26 21.99
N SER A 8 -2.15 -7.52 22.22
CA SER A 8 -2.14 -6.06 22.00
C SER A 8 -1.76 -5.65 20.56
N ARG A 9 -1.03 -6.46 19.82
CA ARG A 9 -0.57 -6.14 18.45
C ARG A 9 -1.60 -6.49 17.38
N VAL A 10 -2.46 -7.48 17.63
CA VAL A 10 -3.47 -7.90 16.65
C VAL A 10 -4.46 -6.79 16.35
N PRO A 11 -5.09 -6.10 17.33
CA PRO A 11 -5.95 -4.95 17.03
C PRO A 11 -5.24 -3.85 16.22
N ALA A 12 -3.99 -3.51 16.58
CA ALA A 12 -3.21 -2.51 15.85
C ALA A 12 -2.89 -2.94 14.40
N LEU A 13 -2.66 -4.24 14.16
CA LEU A 13 -2.51 -4.78 12.81
C LEU A 13 -3.82 -4.68 12.01
N LEU A 14 -4.95 -5.05 12.61
CA LEU A 14 -6.26 -4.98 11.94
C LEU A 14 -6.61 -3.54 11.57
N ASP A 15 -6.34 -2.58 12.45
CA ASP A 15 -6.51 -1.15 12.18
C ASP A 15 -5.60 -0.67 11.05
N PHE A 16 -4.32 -1.07 11.07
CA PHE A 16 -3.37 -0.72 10.02
C PHE A 16 -3.80 -1.27 8.65
N LEU A 17 -4.21 -2.54 8.58
CA LEU A 17 -4.70 -3.17 7.36
C LEU A 17 -5.96 -2.47 6.82
N SER A 18 -6.89 -2.11 7.71
CA SER A 18 -8.15 -1.45 7.35
C SER A 18 -7.93 -0.01 6.89
N SER A 19 -6.98 0.71 7.50
CA SER A 19 -6.65 2.10 7.17
C SER A 19 -5.69 2.25 5.98
N SER A 20 -5.24 1.14 5.38
CA SER A 20 -4.22 1.11 4.33
C SER A 20 -4.75 0.49 3.02
N PRO A 21 -5.80 1.05 2.40
CA PRO A 21 -6.37 0.50 1.17
C PRO A 21 -5.47 0.65 -0.06
N THR A 22 -4.47 1.55 -0.02
CA THR A 22 -3.51 1.79 -1.12
C THR A 22 -2.11 2.06 -0.57
N PRO A 23 -1.04 2.02 -1.40
CA PRO A 23 0.32 2.33 -0.98
C PRO A 23 0.46 3.70 -0.30
N TRP A 24 -0.25 4.71 -0.80
CA TRP A 24 -0.24 6.06 -0.22
C TRP A 24 -0.84 6.09 1.19
N HIS A 25 -1.93 5.37 1.42
CA HIS A 25 -2.55 5.24 2.75
C HIS A 25 -1.65 4.45 3.69
N ALA A 26 -1.04 3.36 3.23
CA ALA A 26 -0.09 2.58 4.03
C ALA A 26 1.11 3.43 4.46
N THR A 27 1.68 4.20 3.52
CA THR A 27 2.79 5.12 3.79
C THR A 27 2.38 6.22 4.77
N ALA A 28 1.21 6.83 4.58
CA ALA A 28 0.69 7.86 5.50
C ALA A 28 0.44 7.31 6.92
N SER A 29 -0.14 6.11 7.02
CA SER A 29 -0.38 5.43 8.30
C SER A 29 0.94 5.10 9.02
N MET A 30 1.95 4.59 8.31
CA MET A 30 3.29 4.34 8.87
C MET A 30 3.98 5.64 9.29
N ALA A 31 3.90 6.68 8.45
CA ALA A 31 4.47 8.00 8.77
C ALA A 31 3.85 8.58 10.04
N GLN A 32 2.54 8.51 10.19
CA GLN A 32 1.84 8.97 11.40
C GLN A 32 2.34 8.24 12.65
N ARG A 33 2.51 6.92 12.59
CA ARG A 33 3.00 6.11 13.73
C ARG A 33 4.46 6.44 14.06
N LEU A 34 5.29 6.70 13.04
CA LEU A 34 6.67 7.16 13.23
C LEU A 34 6.72 8.54 13.89
N GLU A 35 5.90 9.48 13.47
CA GLU A 35 5.80 10.82 14.10
C GLU A 35 5.37 10.73 15.56
N GLN A 36 4.37 9.91 15.86
CA GLN A 36 3.92 9.65 17.24
C GLN A 36 5.03 9.04 18.11
N ALA A 37 5.95 8.26 17.50
CA ALA A 37 7.12 7.70 18.17
C ALA A 37 8.34 8.65 18.21
N GLY A 38 8.18 9.89 17.71
CA GLY A 38 9.23 10.92 17.74
C GLY A 38 10.23 10.85 16.58
N TYR A 39 9.89 10.19 15.48
CA TYR A 39 10.68 10.25 14.26
C TYR A 39 10.43 11.56 13.52
N ARG A 40 11.50 12.21 13.07
CA ARG A 40 11.43 13.47 12.32
C ARG A 40 11.33 13.21 10.81
N ARG A 41 10.36 13.84 10.16
CA ARG A 41 10.28 13.79 8.69
C ARG A 41 11.43 14.58 8.07
N LEU A 42 12.11 13.97 7.11
CA LEU A 42 13.14 14.59 6.29
C LEU A 42 12.62 14.85 4.88
N SER A 43 13.15 15.90 4.24
CA SER A 43 12.89 16.17 2.82
C SER A 43 14.06 15.73 1.97
N GLU A 44 13.80 15.05 0.86
CA GLU A 44 14.83 14.69 -0.11
C GLU A 44 15.45 15.90 -0.81
N THR A 45 14.70 17.02 -0.87
CA THR A 45 15.16 18.27 -1.51
C THR A 45 16.01 19.16 -0.61
N SER A 46 16.19 18.78 0.66
CA SER A 46 16.96 19.54 1.64
C SER A 46 18.20 18.77 2.09
N SER A 47 19.22 19.47 2.55
CA SER A 47 20.36 18.85 3.24
C SER A 47 19.92 18.31 4.59
N TRP A 48 20.41 17.12 4.95
CA TRP A 48 20.10 16.52 6.23
C TRP A 48 21.15 16.86 7.26
N GLN A 49 20.70 17.31 8.42
CA GLN A 49 21.52 17.51 9.61
C GLN A 49 21.14 16.40 10.60
N LEU A 50 21.93 15.35 10.65
CA LEU A 50 21.69 14.21 11.50
C LEU A 50 22.51 14.33 12.79
N ALA A 51 22.11 13.63 13.85
CA ALA A 51 22.77 13.61 15.16
C ALA A 51 22.84 12.16 15.70
N PRO A 52 23.75 11.84 16.62
CA PRO A 52 23.72 10.56 17.31
C PRO A 52 22.37 10.30 17.94
N GLY A 53 21.83 9.09 17.78
CA GLY A 53 20.49 8.74 18.25
C GLY A 53 19.35 9.29 17.41
N GLU A 54 19.65 9.95 16.26
CA GLU A 54 18.60 10.47 15.36
C GLU A 54 17.59 9.40 14.99
N ARG A 55 16.32 9.77 15.07
CA ARG A 55 15.17 9.03 14.56
C ARG A 55 14.54 9.84 13.44
N ALA A 56 14.59 9.33 12.22
CA ALA A 56 14.07 10.08 11.08
C ALA A 56 13.44 9.16 10.04
N TYR A 57 12.59 9.74 9.20
CA TYR A 57 12.02 9.07 8.05
C TYR A 57 11.91 10.01 6.84
N VAL A 58 11.84 9.42 5.66
CA VAL A 58 11.66 10.10 4.38
C VAL A 58 10.71 9.29 3.51
N THR A 59 9.89 9.98 2.71
CA THR A 59 8.99 9.36 1.74
C THR A 59 9.42 9.71 0.32
N ARG A 60 9.17 8.81 -0.62
CA ARG A 60 9.30 9.06 -2.06
C ARG A 60 7.97 8.73 -2.74
N ASN A 61 7.45 9.65 -3.55
CA ASN A 61 6.14 9.56 -4.20
C ASN A 61 4.96 9.37 -3.21
N ASP A 62 5.19 9.59 -1.92
CA ASP A 62 4.28 9.29 -0.80
C ASP A 62 3.72 7.86 -0.80
N SER A 63 4.34 6.94 -1.55
CA SER A 63 3.99 5.52 -1.63
C SER A 63 5.11 4.59 -1.16
N SER A 64 6.32 5.12 -0.98
CA SER A 64 7.49 4.42 -0.42
C SER A 64 8.05 5.19 0.76
N LEU A 65 8.59 4.49 1.75
CA LEU A 65 9.09 5.09 2.99
C LEU A 65 10.38 4.42 3.44
N ILE A 66 11.34 5.22 3.90
CA ILE A 66 12.51 4.74 4.64
C ILE A 66 12.53 5.46 5.99
N ALA A 67 12.57 4.69 7.07
CA ALA A 67 12.76 5.18 8.42
C ALA A 67 14.03 4.58 9.02
N PHE A 68 14.77 5.36 9.80
CA PHE A 68 15.99 4.89 10.42
C PHE A 68 16.21 5.48 11.80
N GLN A 69 16.96 4.76 12.60
CA GLN A 69 17.49 5.18 13.88
C GLN A 69 19.01 5.02 13.88
N LEU A 70 19.72 6.11 14.15
CA LEU A 70 21.17 6.08 14.34
C LEU A 70 21.52 5.64 15.76
N PRO A 71 22.73 5.06 15.99
CA PRO A 71 23.19 4.69 17.32
C PRO A 71 23.24 5.90 18.25
N LYS A 72 22.97 5.67 19.54
CA LYS A 72 23.11 6.68 20.60
C LYS A 72 24.57 6.85 21.02
N GLY A 73 24.96 8.06 21.39
CA GLY A 73 26.31 8.38 21.87
C GLY A 73 27.35 8.44 20.74
N ASP A 74 28.64 8.43 21.11
CA ASP A 74 29.78 8.52 20.17
C ASP A 74 30.06 7.23 19.41
N THR A 75 29.12 6.31 19.36
CA THR A 75 29.26 5.03 18.66
C THR A 75 29.25 5.30 17.15
N SER A 76 30.38 5.06 16.49
CA SER A 76 30.46 5.17 15.04
C SER A 76 29.50 4.16 14.38
N LEU A 77 28.68 4.61 13.44
CA LEU A 77 27.85 3.72 12.65
C LEU A 77 28.73 2.87 11.75
N SER A 78 28.91 1.61 12.06
CA SER A 78 29.72 0.68 11.27
C SER A 78 28.87 -0.23 10.39
N SER A 79 27.60 -0.40 10.70
CA SER A 79 26.63 -1.26 10.00
C SER A 79 25.21 -0.87 10.34
N LEU A 80 24.26 -1.31 9.51
CA LEU A 80 22.82 -1.17 9.72
C LEU A 80 22.15 -2.54 9.79
N ARG A 81 21.16 -2.67 10.68
CA ARG A 81 20.19 -3.75 10.65
C ARG A 81 18.96 -3.24 9.91
N MET A 82 18.67 -3.86 8.77
CA MET A 82 17.64 -3.36 7.85
C MET A 82 16.54 -4.39 7.66
N ILE A 83 15.31 -3.91 7.55
CA ILE A 83 14.14 -4.71 7.15
C ILE A 83 13.55 -4.05 5.92
N GLY A 84 13.25 -4.85 4.88
CA GLY A 84 12.59 -4.41 3.66
C GLY A 84 11.26 -5.10 3.47
N ALA A 85 10.26 -4.35 2.97
CA ALA A 85 8.93 -4.84 2.59
C ALA A 85 8.41 -3.98 1.43
N HIS A 86 7.18 -4.27 0.92
CA HIS A 86 6.54 -3.43 -0.09
C HIS A 86 5.13 -3.00 0.35
N THR A 87 4.68 -1.86 -0.19
CA THR A 87 3.42 -1.21 0.20
C THR A 87 2.25 -1.52 -0.72
N ASP A 88 2.53 -1.93 -1.95
CA ASP A 88 1.53 -2.24 -2.96
C ASP A 88 0.99 -3.67 -2.82
N SER A 89 -0.16 -3.91 -3.45
CA SER A 89 -0.84 -5.20 -3.51
C SER A 89 -1.66 -5.27 -4.78
N PRO A 90 -1.98 -6.45 -5.32
CA PRO A 90 -2.80 -6.59 -6.50
C PRO A 90 -4.17 -5.94 -6.34
N CYS A 91 -4.58 -5.16 -7.34
CA CYS A 91 -5.86 -4.46 -7.29
C CYS A 91 -6.41 -4.11 -8.69
N LEU A 92 -7.61 -3.53 -8.72
CA LEU A 92 -8.21 -2.93 -9.90
C LEU A 92 -8.00 -1.42 -9.84
N ARG A 93 -7.08 -0.88 -10.65
CA ARG A 93 -6.85 0.57 -10.77
C ARG A 93 -7.79 1.17 -11.80
N LEU A 94 -8.32 2.36 -11.52
CA LEU A 94 -9.09 3.10 -12.51
C LEU A 94 -8.20 3.52 -13.68
N LYS A 95 -8.73 3.40 -14.90
CA LYS A 95 -8.08 3.95 -16.10
C LYS A 95 -7.99 5.47 -16.04
N PRO A 96 -7.10 6.13 -16.78
CA PRO A 96 -7.05 7.60 -16.83
C PRO A 96 -8.37 8.25 -17.27
N ASN A 97 -9.12 7.58 -18.18
CA ASN A 97 -10.47 7.97 -18.58
C ASN A 97 -11.43 6.80 -18.28
N PRO A 98 -11.83 6.59 -17.01
CA PRO A 98 -12.52 5.38 -16.61
C PRO A 98 -14.02 5.41 -16.90
N ALA A 99 -14.62 6.60 -16.93
CA ALA A 99 -16.07 6.78 -16.94
C ALA A 99 -16.70 6.43 -18.29
N GLN A 100 -17.69 5.55 -18.28
CA GLN A 100 -18.41 5.09 -19.44
C GLN A 100 -19.91 5.00 -19.12
N ALA A 101 -20.75 5.22 -20.13
CA ALA A 101 -22.19 4.92 -20.03
C ALA A 101 -22.46 3.56 -20.67
N SER A 102 -23.10 2.67 -19.93
CA SER A 102 -23.51 1.37 -20.44
C SER A 102 -24.93 1.04 -19.92
N GLN A 103 -25.90 0.89 -20.83
CA GLN A 103 -27.28 0.49 -20.52
C GLN A 103 -27.94 1.35 -19.43
N GLY A 104 -27.66 2.67 -19.42
CA GLY A 104 -28.20 3.60 -18.43
C GLY A 104 -27.41 3.66 -17.11
N TRP A 105 -26.25 3.00 -17.04
CA TRP A 105 -25.39 3.00 -15.85
C TRP A 105 -24.09 3.74 -16.11
N LEU A 106 -23.59 4.45 -15.08
CA LEU A 106 -22.21 4.87 -15.02
C LEU A 106 -21.37 3.67 -14.61
N THR A 107 -20.42 3.31 -15.46
CA THR A 107 -19.43 2.26 -15.20
C THR A 107 -18.03 2.83 -15.26
N LEU A 108 -17.12 2.26 -14.49
CA LEU A 108 -15.71 2.64 -14.46
C LEU A 108 -14.85 1.52 -15.06
N GLY A 109 -14.11 1.86 -16.10
CA GLY A 109 -13.10 1.00 -16.68
C GLY A 109 -11.88 0.89 -15.77
N VAL A 110 -11.38 -0.33 -15.61
CA VAL A 110 -10.24 -0.64 -14.74
C VAL A 110 -9.11 -1.32 -15.50
N GLU A 111 -7.89 -1.19 -14.97
CA GLU A 111 -6.72 -1.99 -15.31
C GLU A 111 -6.35 -2.90 -14.16
N THR A 112 -5.93 -4.11 -14.46
CA THR A 112 -5.37 -5.02 -13.46
C THR A 112 -3.96 -4.57 -13.08
N TYR A 113 -3.72 -4.44 -11.78
CA TYR A 113 -2.40 -4.13 -11.23
C TYR A 113 -1.85 -5.36 -10.51
N GLY A 114 -0.69 -5.84 -10.92
CA GLY A 114 -0.08 -7.05 -10.36
C GLY A 114 -0.81 -8.35 -10.73
N GLY A 115 -0.61 -9.39 -9.94
CA GLY A 115 -1.18 -10.73 -10.13
C GLY A 115 -2.59 -10.89 -9.58
N VAL A 116 -3.58 -10.20 -10.14
CA VAL A 116 -4.97 -10.17 -9.65
C VAL A 116 -5.71 -11.49 -9.91
N LEU A 117 -6.33 -12.06 -8.89
CA LEU A 117 -7.30 -13.14 -9.00
C LEU A 117 -8.67 -12.56 -9.39
N LEU A 118 -8.95 -12.43 -10.70
CA LEU A 118 -10.12 -11.71 -11.20
C LEU A 118 -11.46 -12.23 -10.68
N SER A 119 -11.61 -13.55 -10.51
CA SER A 119 -12.86 -14.17 -10.05
C SER A 119 -13.28 -13.74 -8.66
N THR A 120 -12.36 -13.30 -7.81
CA THR A 120 -12.66 -12.89 -6.44
C THR A 120 -13.19 -11.46 -6.32
N TRP A 121 -13.21 -10.70 -7.42
CA TRP A 121 -13.69 -9.33 -7.45
C TRP A 121 -15.16 -9.18 -7.81
N PHE A 122 -15.76 -10.25 -8.38
CA PHE A 122 -17.17 -10.21 -8.73
C PHE A 122 -18.06 -10.21 -7.49
N ASP A 123 -19.19 -9.47 -7.58
CA ASP A 123 -20.28 -9.42 -6.61
C ASP A 123 -19.85 -8.95 -5.21
N ARG A 124 -18.73 -8.22 -5.11
CA ARG A 124 -18.26 -7.63 -3.86
C ARG A 124 -18.67 -6.17 -3.75
N ASP A 125 -18.89 -5.73 -2.52
CA ASP A 125 -18.97 -4.33 -2.19
C ASP A 125 -17.56 -3.72 -2.25
N LEU A 126 -17.33 -2.86 -3.25
CA LEU A 126 -16.04 -2.22 -3.47
C LEU A 126 -16.08 -0.77 -3.04
N GLY A 127 -15.07 -0.36 -2.28
CA GLY A 127 -14.74 1.03 -1.99
C GLY A 127 -13.82 1.61 -3.06
N LEU A 128 -13.61 2.93 -3.00
CA LEU A 128 -12.69 3.66 -3.85
C LEU A 128 -11.62 4.33 -2.98
N ALA A 129 -10.35 4.17 -3.32
CA ALA A 129 -9.28 4.82 -2.59
C ALA A 129 -8.08 5.15 -3.49
N GLY A 130 -7.28 6.13 -3.05
CA GLY A 130 -6.08 6.54 -3.74
C GLY A 130 -5.73 7.99 -3.46
N ARG A 131 -5.07 8.64 -4.41
CA ARG A 131 -4.78 10.07 -4.35
C ARG A 131 -5.42 10.82 -5.51
N VAL A 132 -5.80 12.05 -5.24
CA VAL A 132 -6.35 12.97 -6.22
C VAL A 132 -5.58 14.28 -6.22
N GLN A 133 -5.31 14.83 -7.39
CA GLN A 133 -4.78 16.17 -7.54
C GLN A 133 -5.91 17.13 -7.80
N VAL A 134 -6.12 18.06 -6.89
CA VAL A 134 -7.17 19.07 -6.96
C VAL A 134 -6.61 20.44 -7.29
N ARG A 135 -7.46 21.26 -7.91
CA ARG A 135 -7.22 22.69 -8.10
C ARG A 135 -8.26 23.48 -7.30
N HIS A 136 -7.78 24.35 -6.43
CA HIS A 136 -8.61 25.28 -5.67
C HIS A 136 -9.04 26.48 -6.52
N ALA A 137 -10.03 27.23 -6.06
CA ALA A 137 -10.54 28.41 -6.75
C ALA A 137 -9.49 29.53 -6.93
N ASP A 138 -8.48 29.58 -6.06
CA ASP A 138 -7.33 30.49 -6.14
C ASP A 138 -6.23 30.01 -7.11
N GLY A 139 -6.41 28.85 -7.75
CA GLY A 139 -5.46 28.23 -8.67
C GLY A 139 -4.40 27.34 -7.99
N ARG A 140 -4.33 27.29 -6.67
CA ARG A 140 -3.43 26.40 -5.93
C ARG A 140 -3.77 24.93 -6.22
N ARG A 141 -2.73 24.13 -6.41
CA ARG A 141 -2.86 22.67 -6.55
C ARG A 141 -2.49 21.97 -5.26
N GLU A 142 -3.21 20.89 -4.96
CA GLU A 142 -2.98 20.08 -3.77
C GLU A 142 -3.22 18.60 -4.10
N THR A 143 -2.44 17.72 -3.48
CA THR A 143 -2.67 16.28 -3.54
C THR A 143 -3.36 15.84 -2.25
N LEU A 144 -4.52 15.20 -2.38
CA LEU A 144 -5.32 14.71 -1.26
C LEU A 144 -5.47 13.20 -1.37
N LEU A 145 -5.49 12.51 -0.24
CA LEU A 145 -5.89 11.11 -0.18
C LEU A 145 -7.41 11.02 -0.15
N LEU A 146 -7.98 10.15 -0.98
CA LEU A 146 -9.41 9.87 -1.00
C LEU A 146 -9.66 8.44 -0.55
N THR A 147 -10.62 8.26 0.36
CA THR A 147 -11.06 6.94 0.84
C THR A 147 -12.58 6.90 0.97
N VAL A 148 -13.22 6.11 0.15
CA VAL A 148 -14.68 5.87 0.23
C VAL A 148 -14.90 4.52 0.90
N MET A 149 -15.29 4.54 2.18
CA MET A 149 -15.45 3.34 3.03
C MET A 149 -16.89 2.83 3.06
N ARG A 150 -17.63 3.03 2.00
CA ARG A 150 -18.99 2.51 1.80
C ARG A 150 -19.08 1.82 0.45
N PRO A 151 -20.09 0.96 0.20
CA PRO A 151 -20.30 0.38 -1.12
C PRO A 151 -20.39 1.47 -2.18
N PHE A 152 -19.31 1.59 -2.97
CA PHE A 152 -19.17 2.60 -4.02
C PHE A 152 -19.41 2.00 -5.39
N ALA A 153 -18.92 0.79 -5.62
CA ALA A 153 -19.00 0.11 -6.89
C ALA A 153 -19.15 -1.41 -6.72
N CYS A 154 -19.59 -2.07 -7.77
CA CYS A 154 -19.62 -3.52 -7.86
C CYS A 154 -19.25 -3.96 -9.28
N VAL A 155 -18.51 -5.04 -9.42
CA VAL A 155 -18.31 -5.77 -10.69
C VAL A 155 -19.34 -6.91 -10.72
N PRO A 156 -20.48 -6.77 -11.39
CA PRO A 156 -21.55 -7.76 -11.30
C PRO A 156 -21.24 -9.01 -12.13
N SER A 157 -21.53 -10.18 -11.58
CA SER A 157 -21.54 -11.43 -12.31
C SER A 157 -22.70 -11.51 -13.29
N LEU A 158 -22.49 -12.21 -14.39
CA LEU A 158 -23.58 -12.59 -15.27
C LEU A 158 -24.37 -13.76 -14.65
N ALA A 159 -25.69 -13.73 -14.77
CA ALA A 159 -26.54 -14.81 -14.28
C ALA A 159 -26.15 -16.17 -14.93
N ILE A 160 -26.11 -17.24 -14.14
CA ILE A 160 -25.74 -18.60 -14.58
C ILE A 160 -26.50 -19.07 -15.84
N HIS A 161 -27.72 -18.59 -16.02
CA HIS A 161 -28.55 -18.92 -17.18
C HIS A 161 -27.98 -18.40 -18.51
N LEU A 162 -27.15 -17.35 -18.45
CA LEU A 162 -26.50 -16.73 -19.59
C LEU A 162 -25.02 -17.06 -19.69
N ASP A 163 -24.44 -17.69 -18.63
CA ASP A 163 -23.05 -18.11 -18.55
C ASP A 163 -22.93 -19.49 -17.88
N ARG A 164 -23.33 -20.53 -18.60
CA ARG A 164 -23.40 -21.89 -18.05
C ARG A 164 -22.04 -22.50 -17.77
N ASP A 165 -20.99 -22.00 -18.39
CA ASP A 165 -19.62 -22.49 -18.27
C ASP A 165 -18.83 -21.84 -17.13
N VAL A 166 -19.44 -20.92 -16.37
CA VAL A 166 -18.77 -20.15 -15.30
C VAL A 166 -18.06 -21.05 -14.28
N ASN A 167 -18.66 -22.22 -13.94
CA ASN A 167 -18.08 -23.17 -12.99
C ASN A 167 -17.17 -24.26 -13.62
N SER A 168 -17.05 -24.28 -14.95
CA SER A 168 -16.29 -25.31 -15.67
C SER A 168 -15.05 -24.80 -16.39
N GLY A 169 -14.69 -23.52 -16.25
CA GLY A 169 -13.46 -22.99 -16.80
C GLY A 169 -13.62 -21.74 -17.68
N ARG A 170 -14.57 -20.87 -17.37
CA ARG A 170 -14.71 -19.56 -18.05
C ARG A 170 -13.41 -18.75 -17.92
N ALA A 171 -12.88 -18.30 -19.06
CA ALA A 171 -11.83 -17.29 -19.10
C ALA A 171 -12.44 -15.90 -18.91
N ILE A 172 -11.95 -15.15 -17.92
CA ILE A 172 -12.38 -13.78 -17.66
C ILE A 172 -11.53 -12.83 -18.51
N ASN A 173 -12.18 -12.03 -19.36
CA ASN A 173 -11.52 -10.95 -20.08
C ASN A 173 -11.52 -9.68 -19.22
N ALA A 174 -10.35 -9.33 -18.69
CA ALA A 174 -10.18 -8.17 -17.81
C ALA A 174 -10.62 -6.84 -18.47
N GLN A 175 -10.40 -6.72 -19.79
CA GLN A 175 -10.68 -5.49 -20.54
C GLN A 175 -12.18 -5.21 -20.73
N THR A 176 -12.98 -6.26 -20.87
CA THR A 176 -14.39 -6.13 -21.27
C THR A 176 -15.39 -6.56 -20.19
N GLN A 177 -14.92 -7.27 -19.14
CA GLN A 177 -15.81 -7.91 -18.14
C GLN A 177 -15.58 -7.43 -16.72
N MET A 178 -14.62 -6.52 -16.51
CA MET A 178 -14.25 -6.03 -15.16
C MET A 178 -14.67 -4.59 -14.89
N SER A 179 -15.45 -3.95 -15.79
CA SER A 179 -15.95 -2.59 -15.55
C SER A 179 -16.88 -2.59 -14.32
N ALA A 180 -16.60 -1.69 -13.38
CA ALA A 180 -17.36 -1.59 -12.16
C ALA A 180 -18.59 -0.67 -12.35
N VAL A 181 -19.75 -1.13 -11.94
CA VAL A 181 -21.00 -0.35 -11.93
C VAL A 181 -21.02 0.53 -10.68
N VAL A 182 -21.30 1.82 -10.87
CA VAL A 182 -21.29 2.81 -9.78
C VAL A 182 -22.68 3.34 -9.47
N MET A 183 -23.38 3.87 -10.48
CA MET A 183 -24.71 4.46 -10.28
C MET A 183 -25.52 4.44 -11.58
N GLN A 184 -26.82 4.63 -11.45
CA GLN A 184 -27.70 4.85 -12.59
C GLN A 184 -27.53 6.30 -13.10
N LEU A 185 -27.38 6.47 -14.42
CA LEU A 185 -27.32 7.79 -15.03
C LEU A 185 -28.74 8.31 -15.28
N GLY A 186 -29.03 9.50 -14.75
CA GLY A 186 -30.25 10.23 -15.07
C GLY A 186 -30.16 10.92 -16.46
N GLU A 187 -31.30 11.33 -16.99
CA GLU A 187 -31.37 12.03 -18.29
C GLU A 187 -30.58 13.36 -18.31
N GLU A 188 -30.38 13.99 -17.15
CA GLU A 188 -29.67 15.27 -16.97
C GLU A 188 -28.19 15.11 -16.55
N ALA A 189 -27.66 13.89 -16.50
CA ALA A 189 -26.34 13.63 -15.92
C ALA A 189 -25.14 14.16 -16.73
N GLY A 190 -25.35 14.73 -17.91
CA GLY A 190 -24.28 15.17 -18.79
C GLY A 190 -23.50 13.99 -19.38
N THR A 191 -22.22 14.21 -19.68
CA THR A 191 -21.34 13.13 -20.11
C THR A 191 -20.90 12.25 -18.93
N PRO A 192 -20.57 10.98 -19.14
CA PRO A 192 -20.02 10.12 -18.07
C PRO A 192 -18.82 10.73 -17.35
N ALA A 193 -17.94 11.41 -18.09
CA ALA A 193 -16.76 12.07 -17.53
C ALA A 193 -17.13 13.22 -16.59
N GLU A 194 -18.12 14.05 -16.98
CA GLU A 194 -18.63 15.13 -16.14
C GLU A 194 -19.30 14.57 -14.88
N ALA A 195 -20.13 13.54 -15.01
CA ALA A 195 -20.78 12.88 -13.87
C ALA A 195 -19.75 12.32 -12.88
N PHE A 196 -18.70 11.67 -13.38
CA PHE A 196 -17.62 11.13 -12.53
C PHE A 196 -16.80 12.23 -11.87
N ASN A 197 -16.46 13.31 -12.59
CA ASN A 197 -15.73 14.45 -12.02
C ASN A 197 -16.55 15.14 -10.92
N THR A 198 -17.86 15.34 -11.13
CA THR A 198 -18.76 15.88 -10.10
C THR A 198 -18.78 14.99 -8.86
N LEU A 199 -18.93 13.68 -9.06
CA LEU A 199 -18.90 12.71 -7.97
C LEU A 199 -17.58 12.77 -7.17
N LEU A 200 -16.41 12.87 -7.85
CA LEU A 200 -15.13 13.00 -7.16
C LEU A 200 -15.05 14.30 -6.34
N ILE A 201 -15.52 15.43 -6.88
CA ILE A 201 -15.56 16.71 -6.16
C ILE A 201 -16.42 16.57 -4.89
N GLU A 202 -17.61 16.01 -4.99
CA GLU A 202 -18.49 15.78 -3.84
C GLU A 202 -17.86 14.90 -2.77
N LEU A 203 -17.20 13.81 -3.15
CA LEU A 203 -16.48 12.91 -2.25
C LEU A 203 -15.31 13.60 -1.54
N ILE A 204 -14.57 14.45 -2.26
CA ILE A 204 -13.48 15.25 -1.69
C ILE A 204 -14.02 16.28 -0.70
N GLU A 205 -15.10 16.98 -1.06
CA GLU A 205 -15.74 17.94 -0.16
C GLU A 205 -16.30 17.26 1.10
N GLU A 206 -16.92 16.08 0.94
CA GLU A 206 -17.43 15.27 2.06
C GLU A 206 -16.30 14.88 3.03
N GLN A 207 -15.18 14.38 2.49
CA GLN A 207 -14.09 13.85 3.32
C GLN A 207 -13.21 14.93 3.94
N HIS A 208 -12.90 16.00 3.20
CA HIS A 208 -11.91 16.99 3.61
C HIS A 208 -12.52 18.33 4.06
N GLY A 209 -13.82 18.55 3.83
CA GLY A 209 -14.47 19.82 4.15
C GLY A 209 -13.98 21.02 3.32
N VAL A 210 -13.30 20.76 2.19
CA VAL A 210 -12.70 21.79 1.33
C VAL A 210 -13.41 21.84 -0.02
N ARG A 211 -13.76 23.03 -0.49
CA ARG A 211 -14.27 23.22 -1.84
C ARG A 211 -13.13 23.26 -2.84
N VAL A 212 -13.25 22.45 -3.89
CA VAL A 212 -12.31 22.40 -5.00
C VAL A 212 -12.97 22.87 -6.28
N ALA A 213 -12.21 23.50 -7.16
CA ALA A 213 -12.70 23.97 -8.45
C ALA A 213 -12.73 22.83 -9.49
N ASP A 214 -11.80 21.86 -9.35
CA ASP A 214 -11.64 20.79 -10.33
C ASP A 214 -10.75 19.68 -9.77
N VAL A 215 -10.96 18.45 -10.24
CA VAL A 215 -10.02 17.31 -10.09
C VAL A 215 -9.18 17.26 -11.35
N VAL A 216 -7.89 17.57 -11.21
CA VAL A 216 -6.94 17.69 -12.34
C VAL A 216 -6.43 16.34 -12.79
N ASP A 217 -6.19 15.43 -11.83
CA ASP A 217 -5.65 14.10 -12.06
C ASP A 217 -5.93 13.19 -10.85
N PHE A 218 -5.81 11.89 -11.03
CA PHE A 218 -5.99 10.94 -9.94
C PHE A 218 -5.22 9.63 -10.18
N GLU A 219 -4.91 8.96 -9.10
CA GLU A 219 -4.48 7.57 -9.06
C GLU A 219 -5.38 6.85 -8.05
N LEU A 220 -6.47 6.28 -8.55
CA LEU A 220 -7.51 5.64 -7.74
C LEU A 220 -7.61 4.16 -8.08
N GLY A 221 -7.96 3.37 -7.07
CA GLY A 221 -8.21 1.95 -7.20
C GLY A 221 -9.44 1.52 -6.41
N LEU A 222 -10.05 0.45 -6.88
CA LEU A 222 -11.11 -0.23 -6.15
C LEU A 222 -10.49 -1.16 -5.11
N TYR A 223 -11.12 -1.29 -3.95
CA TYR A 223 -10.71 -2.21 -2.91
C TYR A 223 -11.91 -2.87 -2.24
N ASP A 224 -11.70 -4.08 -1.74
CA ASP A 224 -12.73 -4.84 -1.02
C ASP A 224 -13.01 -4.20 0.34
N LEU A 225 -14.27 -3.93 0.63
CA LEU A 225 -14.72 -3.36 1.91
C LEU A 225 -14.80 -4.38 3.04
N GLN A 226 -14.56 -5.67 2.76
CA GLN A 226 -14.49 -6.66 3.83
C GLN A 226 -13.36 -6.28 4.81
N PRO A 227 -13.67 -6.03 6.09
CA PRO A 227 -12.66 -5.58 7.04
C PRO A 227 -11.67 -6.70 7.37
N ALA A 228 -10.47 -6.30 7.76
CA ALA A 228 -9.53 -7.20 8.40
C ALA A 228 -10.13 -7.75 9.69
N ALA A 229 -10.01 -9.05 9.93
CA ALA A 229 -10.64 -9.69 11.09
C ALA A 229 -9.85 -10.87 11.62
N GLN A 230 -9.98 -11.13 12.93
CA GLN A 230 -9.69 -12.45 13.47
C GLN A 230 -10.80 -13.42 13.08
N SER A 231 -10.42 -14.58 12.57
CA SER A 231 -11.32 -15.62 12.08
C SER A 231 -10.90 -17.00 12.55
N GLY A 232 -11.64 -18.04 12.15
CA GLY A 232 -11.53 -19.37 12.70
C GLY A 232 -12.38 -19.54 13.97
N LEU A 233 -12.66 -20.79 14.33
CA LEU A 233 -13.54 -21.11 15.47
C LEU A 233 -12.98 -20.61 16.81
N LYS A 234 -11.67 -20.49 16.93
CA LYS A 234 -10.96 -20.04 18.13
C LYS A 234 -10.30 -18.67 17.96
N GLY A 235 -10.58 -17.96 16.87
CA GLY A 235 -9.92 -16.69 16.53
C GLY A 235 -8.43 -16.85 16.20
N GLU A 236 -8.01 -18.03 15.74
CA GLU A 236 -6.62 -18.38 15.49
C GLU A 236 -6.05 -17.87 14.15
N LEU A 237 -6.90 -17.31 13.29
CA LEU A 237 -6.53 -16.81 11.98
C LEU A 237 -6.74 -15.29 11.90
N ILE A 238 -5.95 -14.63 11.08
CA ILE A 238 -6.20 -13.27 10.62
C ILE A 238 -6.55 -13.35 9.13
N THR A 239 -7.69 -12.81 8.76
CA THR A 239 -8.13 -12.71 7.37
C THR A 239 -8.25 -11.26 6.95
N SER A 240 -7.64 -10.92 5.84
CA SER A 240 -7.68 -9.57 5.26
C SER A 240 -7.25 -9.62 3.79
N ALA A 241 -7.69 -8.65 3.02
CA ALA A 241 -7.01 -8.28 1.79
C ALA A 241 -5.63 -7.65 2.12
N ARG A 242 -4.70 -7.69 1.18
CA ARG A 242 -3.40 -7.01 1.28
C ARG A 242 -2.49 -7.47 2.44
N LEU A 243 -2.69 -8.67 2.98
CA LEU A 243 -1.71 -9.26 3.91
C LEU A 243 -0.34 -9.32 3.28
N ASP A 244 -0.29 -9.70 2.02
CA ASP A 244 0.83 -9.45 1.12
C ASP A 244 0.72 -8.01 0.58
N ASN A 245 1.61 -7.09 0.98
CA ASN A 245 2.69 -7.33 1.95
C ASN A 245 2.60 -6.38 3.16
N LEU A 246 1.38 -5.87 3.46
CA LEU A 246 1.15 -4.95 4.58
C LEU A 246 1.43 -5.60 5.94
N LEU A 247 1.33 -6.94 6.05
CA LEU A 247 1.74 -7.63 7.27
C LEU A 247 3.23 -7.44 7.53
N SER A 248 4.09 -7.62 6.52
CA SER A 248 5.53 -7.39 6.65
C SER A 248 5.85 -5.91 6.89
N CYS A 249 5.09 -4.98 6.28
CA CYS A 249 5.18 -3.55 6.59
C CYS A 249 4.91 -3.27 8.07
N PHE A 250 3.84 -3.82 8.61
CA PHE A 250 3.49 -3.66 10.03
C PHE A 250 4.57 -4.24 10.95
N VAL A 251 4.97 -5.48 10.73
CA VAL A 251 5.98 -6.16 11.57
C VAL A 251 7.33 -5.46 11.49
N GLY A 252 7.76 -5.02 10.31
CA GLY A 252 9.01 -4.29 10.12
C GLY A 252 9.00 -2.92 10.82
N LEU A 253 7.86 -2.21 10.76
CA LEU A 253 7.68 -0.95 11.49
C LEU A 253 7.74 -1.17 13.01
N GLU A 254 7.01 -2.17 13.55
CA GLU A 254 7.05 -2.50 14.98
C GLU A 254 8.48 -2.85 15.43
N ALA A 255 9.21 -3.64 14.65
CA ALA A 255 10.59 -3.99 14.97
C ALA A 255 11.51 -2.75 15.02
N LEU A 256 11.33 -1.78 14.11
CA LEU A 256 12.05 -0.52 14.16
C LEU A 256 11.69 0.32 15.39
N LEU A 257 10.39 0.40 15.71
CA LEU A 257 9.91 1.17 16.87
C LEU A 257 10.41 0.62 18.22
N GLU A 258 10.63 -0.69 18.30
CA GLU A 258 11.19 -1.38 19.47
C GLU A 258 12.72 -1.34 19.54
N ALA A 259 13.41 -0.85 18.50
CA ALA A 259 14.87 -0.77 18.49
C ALA A 259 15.38 0.12 19.63
N ASP A 260 16.34 -0.39 20.42
CA ASP A 260 16.85 0.28 21.63
C ASP A 260 17.86 1.42 21.33
N GLY A 261 18.30 1.53 20.09
CA GLY A 261 19.29 2.51 19.64
C GLY A 261 20.74 2.16 20.00
N SER A 262 21.02 0.91 20.37
CA SER A 262 22.39 0.43 20.57
C SER A 262 23.13 0.23 19.23
N GLN A 263 22.39 -0.03 18.15
CA GLN A 263 22.91 -0.19 16.79
C GLN A 263 22.09 0.66 15.82
N GLY A 264 22.62 0.89 14.62
CA GLY A 264 21.86 1.51 13.53
C GLY A 264 20.79 0.56 13.00
N ALA A 265 19.56 1.05 12.93
CA ALA A 265 18.39 0.31 12.42
C ALA A 265 17.74 1.08 11.27
N LEU A 266 17.25 0.37 10.25
CA LEU A 266 16.57 0.96 9.11
C LEU A 266 15.40 0.05 8.67
N PHE A 267 14.28 0.66 8.39
CA PHE A 267 13.11 0.03 7.79
C PHE A 267 12.83 0.70 6.45
N VAL A 268 12.70 -0.09 5.40
CA VAL A 268 12.36 0.38 4.06
C VAL A 268 11.13 -0.33 3.53
N THR A 269 10.18 0.45 3.02
CA THR A 269 9.06 -0.06 2.23
C THR A 269 9.06 0.60 0.87
N THR A 270 8.93 -0.21 -0.17
CA THR A 270 8.92 0.25 -1.57
C THR A 270 7.56 0.01 -2.21
N ASP A 271 7.23 0.79 -3.22
CA ASP A 271 6.06 0.59 -4.08
C ASP A 271 6.46 -0.22 -5.33
N HIS A 272 5.47 -0.68 -6.08
CA HIS A 272 5.62 -1.33 -7.39
C HIS A 272 6.32 -2.71 -7.39
N GLU A 273 6.33 -3.41 -6.25
CA GLU A 273 6.84 -4.78 -6.21
C GLU A 273 6.02 -5.68 -7.15
N GLU A 274 4.71 -5.57 -7.10
CA GLU A 274 3.73 -6.36 -7.84
C GLU A 274 3.83 -6.22 -9.39
N VAL A 275 4.60 -5.23 -9.85
CA VAL A 275 4.84 -4.95 -11.27
C VAL A 275 6.33 -4.90 -11.62
N GLY A 276 7.19 -5.47 -10.75
CA GLY A 276 8.61 -5.70 -11.04
C GLY A 276 9.58 -4.65 -10.52
N SER A 277 9.16 -3.75 -9.62
CA SER A 277 10.02 -2.81 -8.86
C SER A 277 10.84 -1.79 -9.67
N ALA A 278 10.70 -1.74 -10.99
CA ALA A 278 11.52 -0.91 -11.89
C ALA A 278 11.02 0.54 -11.98
N SER A 279 11.00 1.26 -10.86
CA SER A 279 10.59 2.66 -10.79
C SER A 279 11.46 3.45 -9.81
N ALA A 280 11.31 4.78 -9.77
CA ALA A 280 12.06 5.64 -8.85
C ALA A 280 11.79 5.33 -7.37
N CYS A 281 10.60 4.82 -7.05
CA CYS A 281 10.17 4.44 -5.70
C CYS A 281 10.13 2.91 -5.48
N GLY A 282 10.38 2.10 -6.50
CA GLY A 282 10.51 0.66 -6.39
C GLY A 282 11.89 0.22 -5.86
N ALA A 283 12.00 -1.05 -5.50
CA ALA A 283 13.23 -1.61 -4.90
C ALA A 283 14.43 -1.61 -5.86
N GLN A 284 14.23 -1.63 -7.18
CA GLN A 284 15.29 -1.48 -8.17
C GLN A 284 15.68 -0.01 -8.41
N GLY A 285 14.93 0.94 -7.85
CA GLY A 285 15.22 2.37 -7.95
C GLY A 285 16.32 2.81 -6.98
N PRO A 286 16.71 4.08 -7.05
CA PRO A 286 17.84 4.61 -6.27
C PRO A 286 17.48 4.94 -4.80
N PHE A 287 16.23 4.81 -4.36
CA PHE A 287 15.75 5.36 -3.09
C PHE A 287 16.57 4.89 -1.88
N LEU A 288 16.77 3.58 -1.71
CA LEU A 288 17.56 3.05 -0.60
C LEU A 288 19.01 3.50 -0.68
N ALA A 289 19.62 3.43 -1.88
CA ALA A 289 21.01 3.84 -2.08
C ALA A 289 21.21 5.33 -1.78
N ASP A 290 20.28 6.20 -2.19
CA ASP A 290 20.35 7.63 -1.93
C ASP A 290 20.31 7.93 -0.41
N VAL A 291 19.42 7.26 0.32
CA VAL A 291 19.32 7.41 1.79
C VAL A 291 20.58 6.89 2.49
N LEU A 292 21.06 5.72 2.10
CA LEU A 292 22.28 5.13 2.68
C LEU A 292 23.51 6.02 2.43
N LYS A 293 23.64 6.64 1.25
CA LYS A 293 24.74 7.58 0.94
C LYS A 293 24.66 8.83 1.83
N ARG A 294 23.45 9.36 2.08
CA ARG A 294 23.27 10.50 2.99
C ARG A 294 23.59 10.16 4.44
N ILE A 295 23.24 8.96 4.90
CA ILE A 295 23.62 8.47 6.23
C ILE A 295 25.15 8.29 6.29
N ASN A 296 25.77 7.71 5.26
CA ASN A 296 27.23 7.51 5.19
C ASN A 296 28.00 8.84 5.24
N HIS A 297 27.55 9.87 4.54
CA HIS A 297 28.10 11.21 4.61
C HIS A 297 28.09 11.78 6.04
N TYR A 298 26.99 11.63 6.76
CA TYR A 298 26.87 12.08 8.15
C TYR A 298 27.88 11.39 9.09
N VAL A 299 28.11 10.09 8.94
CA VAL A 299 29.04 9.35 9.83
C VAL A 299 30.52 9.58 9.52
N GLY A 300 30.83 10.54 8.63
CA GLY A 300 32.21 10.95 8.33
C GLY A 300 32.97 9.98 7.44
N LEU A 301 32.31 8.99 6.88
CA LEU A 301 32.88 8.07 5.88
C LEU A 301 32.58 8.58 4.46
N ASP A 302 32.73 9.88 4.23
CA ASP A 302 32.33 10.59 3.00
C ASP A 302 33.16 10.18 1.78
N SER A 303 33.16 8.88 1.51
CA SER A 303 33.82 8.28 0.36
C SER A 303 32.98 7.11 -0.18
N GLU A 304 33.17 6.81 -1.45
CA GLU A 304 32.57 5.63 -2.06
C GLU A 304 33.01 4.33 -1.35
N GLU A 305 34.28 4.25 -0.94
CA GLU A 305 34.82 3.14 -0.15
C GLU A 305 34.13 3.01 1.20
N GLY A 306 33.90 4.12 1.90
CA GLY A 306 33.14 4.13 3.16
C GLY A 306 31.71 3.62 2.99
N TYR A 307 31.04 4.04 1.93
CA TYR A 307 29.70 3.56 1.56
C TYR A 307 29.69 2.05 1.30
N GLN A 308 30.65 1.54 0.51
CA GLN A 308 30.75 0.10 0.23
C GLN A 308 31.00 -0.70 1.51
N CYS A 309 31.87 -0.22 2.40
CA CYS A 309 32.13 -0.84 3.70
C CYS A 309 30.84 -0.86 4.58
N LEU A 310 30.09 0.23 4.65
CA LEU A 310 28.83 0.31 5.39
C LEU A 310 27.85 -0.73 4.87
N VAL A 311 27.63 -0.79 3.56
CA VAL A 311 26.71 -1.74 2.92
C VAL A 311 27.12 -3.18 3.20
N GLN A 312 28.42 -3.53 3.00
CA GLN A 312 28.91 -4.90 3.17
C GLN A 312 28.89 -5.40 4.62
N ARG A 313 28.96 -4.50 5.60
CA ARG A 313 28.83 -4.85 7.02
C ARG A 313 27.40 -4.90 7.50
N SER A 314 26.45 -4.37 6.72
CA SER A 314 25.03 -4.32 7.05
C SER A 314 24.34 -5.64 6.74
N LEU A 315 23.19 -5.86 7.39
CA LEU A 315 22.31 -7.00 7.15
C LEU A 315 20.95 -6.50 6.74
N MET A 316 20.42 -7.01 5.62
CA MET A 316 19.05 -6.78 5.16
C MET A 316 18.23 -8.07 5.32
N ILE A 317 17.08 -7.97 5.97
CA ILE A 317 16.04 -8.99 5.97
C ILE A 317 14.97 -8.49 5.01
N SER A 318 14.82 -9.15 3.86
CA SER A 318 13.71 -8.90 2.93
C SER A 318 12.51 -9.72 3.38
N CYS A 319 11.43 -9.04 3.74
CA CYS A 319 10.22 -9.65 4.25
C CYS A 319 9.14 -9.62 3.18
N ASP A 320 8.65 -10.80 2.84
CA ASP A 320 7.54 -11.01 1.94
C ASP A 320 6.70 -12.20 2.40
N ASN A 321 5.40 -12.17 2.15
CA ASN A 321 4.51 -13.24 2.62
C ASN A 321 4.61 -14.48 1.72
N ALA A 322 4.95 -15.63 2.31
CA ALA A 322 5.00 -16.88 1.59
C ALA A 322 3.61 -17.55 1.47
N HIS A 323 3.39 -18.25 0.37
CA HIS A 323 2.21 -19.09 0.19
C HIS A 323 2.31 -20.35 1.08
N ALA A 324 1.46 -20.45 2.10
CA ALA A 324 1.35 -21.69 2.89
C ALA A 324 0.79 -22.84 2.05
N VAL A 325 1.15 -24.06 2.41
CA VAL A 325 0.60 -25.28 1.77
C VAL A 325 -0.92 -25.22 1.83
N HIS A 326 -1.55 -25.20 0.66
CA HIS A 326 -3.00 -25.10 0.55
C HIS A 326 -3.67 -26.46 0.80
N PRO A 327 -4.63 -26.58 1.72
CA PRO A 327 -5.21 -27.88 2.10
C PRO A 327 -5.90 -28.62 0.95
N ASN A 328 -6.49 -27.90 -0.01
CA ASN A 328 -7.17 -28.48 -1.16
C ASN A 328 -6.26 -28.66 -2.40
N PHE A 329 -5.02 -28.14 -2.36
CA PHE A 329 -4.08 -28.16 -3.49
C PHE A 329 -2.65 -28.45 -3.01
N ALA A 330 -2.51 -29.38 -2.04
CA ALA A 330 -1.21 -29.73 -1.47
C ALA A 330 -0.23 -30.28 -2.53
N ASP A 331 -0.75 -30.88 -3.59
CA ASP A 331 0.00 -31.37 -4.75
C ASP A 331 0.68 -30.28 -5.59
N LYS A 332 0.30 -29.02 -5.41
CA LYS A 332 0.91 -27.85 -6.09
C LYS A 332 2.15 -27.32 -5.34
N HIS A 333 2.43 -27.82 -4.17
CA HIS A 333 3.54 -27.41 -3.33
C HIS A 333 4.67 -28.44 -3.34
N ASP A 334 5.89 -27.98 -3.08
CA ASP A 334 7.02 -28.88 -2.87
C ASP A 334 6.80 -29.76 -1.64
N ALA A 335 6.99 -31.07 -1.81
CA ALA A 335 6.75 -32.02 -0.73
C ALA A 335 7.82 -31.98 0.38
N GLY A 336 9.03 -31.48 0.05
CA GLY A 336 10.18 -31.47 0.96
C GLY A 336 10.24 -30.23 1.85
N HIS A 337 9.58 -29.12 1.44
CA HIS A 337 9.71 -27.88 2.17
C HIS A 337 8.58 -26.88 1.87
N GLY A 338 7.36 -27.27 2.12
CA GLY A 338 6.23 -26.38 2.01
C GLY A 338 6.07 -25.51 3.26
N PRO A 339 5.95 -24.18 3.15
CA PRO A 339 5.62 -23.32 4.27
C PRO A 339 4.29 -23.72 4.90
N LYS A 340 4.16 -23.55 6.20
CA LYS A 340 2.92 -23.85 6.93
C LYS A 340 2.38 -22.59 7.57
N LEU A 341 1.06 -22.49 7.60
CA LEU A 341 0.38 -21.50 8.42
C LEU A 341 0.48 -21.95 9.89
N ASN A 342 0.98 -21.11 10.77
CA ASN A 342 1.19 -21.42 12.19
C ASN A 342 0.90 -20.21 13.07
#